data_063524268b31151798aaf78e5c2be359
#
_entry.id   063524268b31151798aaf78e5c2be359
#
_cell.length_a   1.000
_cell.length_b   1.000
_cell.length_c   1.000
_cell.angle_alpha   90.00
_cell.angle_beta   90.00
_cell.angle_gamma   90.00
#
_symmetry.space_group_name_H-M   'P 1'
#
loop_
_entity.id
_entity.type
_entity.pdbx_description
1 polymer ?
#
loop_
_entity_poly.entity_id
_entity_poly.type
_entity_poly.pdbx_seq_one_letter_code
_entity_poly.pdbx_strand_id
1 'polypeptide(L)'
;FFHLGPERDSKIFDGLENHKTELEKCDYILCTGLYDSEMDKLNFYEKLLKNSTDKKMICTNPDLIVDRGNIQEYCAGSIAKIFEKIGGEVVYFGKPHKEIYNSILKEKDKALIIGDNLRTDIKGANLIKQDSLFIIDGVHKNEIKGLDNLKNILKKYNVETNFIQEKLHW
;
A
#
# COMPACT_ATOMS: atom_id res chain seq x y z
N PHE A 1 -13.59 -15.27 -5.99
CA PHE A 1 -13.25 -13.86 -5.92
C PHE A 1 -13.37 -13.15 -7.27
N PHE A 2 -13.62 -11.84 -7.22
CA PHE A 2 -13.50 -10.97 -8.39
C PHE A 2 -12.11 -10.29 -8.39
N HIS A 3 -11.33 -10.43 -9.47
CA HIS A 3 -10.04 -9.76 -9.60
C HIS A 3 -10.23 -8.36 -10.17
N LEU A 4 -9.91 -7.35 -9.37
CA LEU A 4 -9.88 -5.95 -9.76
C LEU A 4 -8.42 -5.49 -9.87
N GLY A 5 -7.91 -5.44 -11.09
CA GLY A 5 -6.52 -5.09 -11.37
C GLY A 5 -6.09 -5.45 -12.77
N PRO A 6 -4.87 -5.06 -13.16
CA PRO A 6 -4.34 -5.34 -14.48
C PRO A 6 -4.00 -6.83 -14.64
N GLU A 7 -4.06 -7.32 -15.87
CA GLU A 7 -3.82 -8.75 -16.15
C GLU A 7 -2.39 -9.20 -15.77
N ARG A 8 -1.41 -8.31 -15.79
CA ARG A 8 -0.03 -8.59 -15.37
C ARG A 8 0.11 -9.02 -13.91
N ASP A 9 -0.89 -8.72 -13.07
CA ASP A 9 -0.90 -9.08 -11.65
C ASP A 9 -1.52 -10.48 -11.40
N SER A 10 -1.90 -11.22 -12.46
CA SER A 10 -2.54 -12.53 -12.35
C SER A 10 -1.74 -13.57 -11.56
N LYS A 11 -0.40 -13.44 -11.53
CA LYS A 11 0.48 -14.31 -10.73
C LYS A 11 0.23 -14.24 -9.22
N ILE A 12 -0.45 -13.20 -8.72
CA ILE A 12 -0.79 -13.05 -7.30
C ILE A 12 -1.73 -14.17 -6.83
N PHE A 13 -2.51 -14.73 -7.74
CA PHE A 13 -3.47 -15.79 -7.44
C PHE A 13 -3.22 -17.08 -8.24
N ASP A 14 -1.95 -17.35 -8.62
CA ASP A 14 -1.55 -18.61 -9.25
C ASP A 14 -2.04 -19.80 -8.43
N GLY A 15 -2.69 -20.76 -9.10
CA GLY A 15 -3.31 -21.94 -8.48
C GLY A 15 -4.71 -21.71 -7.91
N LEU A 16 -5.24 -20.47 -7.97
CA LEU A 16 -6.57 -20.11 -7.51
C LEU A 16 -7.49 -19.62 -8.64
N GLU A 17 -7.07 -19.79 -9.91
CA GLU A 17 -7.77 -19.27 -11.10
C GLU A 17 -9.21 -19.81 -11.19
N ASN A 18 -9.43 -21.05 -10.77
CA ASN A 18 -10.76 -21.68 -10.75
C ASN A 18 -11.74 -21.03 -9.77
N HIS A 19 -11.25 -20.18 -8.86
CA HIS A 19 -12.06 -19.43 -7.91
C HIS A 19 -12.35 -17.99 -8.38
N LYS A 20 -11.81 -17.58 -9.53
CA LYS A 20 -12.11 -16.29 -10.15
C LYS A 20 -13.51 -16.30 -10.77
N THR A 21 -14.28 -15.23 -10.52
CA THR A 21 -15.64 -15.11 -11.04
C THR A 21 -16.01 -13.65 -11.30
N GLU A 22 -17.21 -13.41 -11.81
CA GLU A 22 -17.75 -12.07 -12.03
C GLU A 22 -18.03 -11.35 -10.71
N LEU A 23 -18.07 -10.01 -10.74
CA LEU A 23 -18.26 -9.16 -9.56
C LEU A 23 -19.55 -9.48 -8.80
N GLU A 24 -20.64 -9.75 -9.54
CA GLU A 24 -21.96 -10.04 -8.96
C GLU A 24 -21.99 -11.36 -8.18
N LYS A 25 -21.13 -12.31 -8.55
CA LYS A 25 -21.12 -13.69 -8.03
C LYS A 25 -20.02 -13.96 -7.01
N CYS A 26 -19.12 -12.99 -6.79
CA CYS A 26 -17.96 -13.19 -5.92
C CYS A 26 -18.34 -13.05 -4.44
N ASP A 27 -17.57 -13.73 -3.58
CA ASP A 27 -17.64 -13.57 -2.13
C ASP A 27 -16.83 -12.35 -1.66
N TYR A 28 -15.72 -12.06 -2.36
CA TYR A 28 -14.87 -10.91 -2.07
C TYR A 28 -14.17 -10.39 -3.33
N ILE A 29 -13.71 -9.14 -3.25
CA ILE A 29 -12.98 -8.44 -4.31
C ILE A 29 -11.49 -8.49 -3.98
N LEU A 30 -10.66 -9.01 -4.88
CA LEU A 30 -9.20 -8.97 -4.80
C LEU A 30 -8.70 -7.79 -5.65
N CYS A 31 -8.35 -6.68 -4.98
CA CYS A 31 -7.89 -5.46 -5.64
C CYS A 31 -6.36 -5.42 -5.64
N THR A 32 -5.76 -5.56 -6.83
CA THR A 32 -4.30 -5.50 -7.03
C THR A 32 -3.86 -4.19 -7.66
N GLY A 33 -4.76 -3.46 -8.33
CA GLY A 33 -4.46 -2.20 -8.99
C GLY A 33 -5.59 -1.72 -9.88
N LEU A 34 -5.28 -0.74 -10.73
CA LEU A 34 -6.19 -0.22 -11.74
C LEU A 34 -6.07 -1.07 -13.01
N TYR A 35 -7.14 -1.13 -13.81
CA TYR A 35 -7.05 -1.67 -15.16
C TYR A 35 -6.17 -0.79 -16.04
N ASP A 36 -5.40 -1.38 -16.94
CA ASP A 36 -4.51 -0.63 -17.86
C ASP A 36 -5.26 0.37 -18.74
N SER A 37 -6.53 0.08 -19.07
CA SER A 37 -7.42 0.97 -19.85
C SER A 37 -8.02 2.12 -19.04
N GLU A 38 -7.95 2.08 -17.70
CA GLU A 38 -8.66 2.99 -16.80
C GLU A 38 -7.74 3.57 -15.70
N MET A 39 -6.44 3.74 -15.99
CA MET A 39 -5.38 4.09 -15.05
C MET A 39 -5.58 5.43 -14.32
N ASP A 40 -6.28 6.38 -14.92
CA ASP A 40 -6.50 7.74 -14.42
C ASP A 40 -7.97 8.03 -14.08
N LYS A 41 -8.87 7.05 -14.25
CA LYS A 41 -10.32 7.26 -14.18
C LYS A 41 -10.92 6.75 -12.87
N LEU A 42 -10.58 7.32 -11.75
CA LEU A 42 -11.10 6.91 -10.45
C LEU A 42 -12.64 6.85 -10.36
N ASN A 43 -13.35 7.74 -11.07
CA ASN A 43 -14.82 7.72 -11.14
C ASN A 43 -15.38 6.45 -11.80
N PHE A 44 -14.61 5.78 -12.65
CA PHE A 44 -14.99 4.48 -13.21
C PHE A 44 -15.13 3.44 -12.10
N TYR A 45 -14.17 3.39 -11.19
CA TYR A 45 -14.17 2.41 -10.07
C TYR A 45 -15.29 2.68 -9.05
N GLU A 46 -15.60 3.94 -8.80
CA GLU A 46 -16.75 4.29 -7.95
C GLU A 46 -18.06 3.75 -8.55
N LYS A 47 -18.28 3.93 -9.86
CA LYS A 47 -19.46 3.42 -10.56
C LYS A 47 -19.49 1.89 -10.59
N LEU A 48 -18.34 1.24 -10.83
CA LEU A 48 -18.23 -0.22 -10.87
C LEU A 48 -18.59 -0.85 -9.53
N LEU A 49 -18.13 -0.24 -8.42
CA LEU A 49 -18.18 -0.84 -7.09
C LEU A 49 -19.42 -0.45 -6.26
N LYS A 50 -20.17 0.58 -6.67
CA LYS A 50 -21.28 1.14 -5.88
C LYS A 50 -22.35 0.14 -5.43
N ASN A 51 -22.57 -0.92 -6.20
CA ASN A 51 -23.58 -1.95 -5.92
C ASN A 51 -22.98 -3.22 -5.28
N SER A 52 -21.71 -3.18 -4.85
CA SER A 52 -20.97 -4.32 -4.30
C SER A 52 -20.38 -4.03 -2.93
N THR A 53 -20.92 -3.03 -2.21
CA THR A 53 -20.45 -2.62 -0.88
C THR A 53 -20.80 -3.62 0.22
N ASP A 54 -21.64 -4.60 -0.07
CA ASP A 54 -21.90 -5.78 0.75
C ASP A 54 -20.74 -6.78 0.78
N LYS A 55 -19.83 -6.66 -0.18
CA LYS A 55 -18.66 -7.53 -0.31
C LYS A 55 -17.45 -6.92 0.40
N LYS A 56 -16.54 -7.79 0.82
CA LYS A 56 -15.25 -7.38 1.40
C LYS A 56 -14.22 -7.21 0.29
N MET A 57 -13.45 -6.12 0.33
CA MET A 57 -12.31 -5.93 -0.58
C MET A 57 -11.00 -6.28 0.13
N ILE A 58 -10.17 -7.09 -0.52
CA ILE A 58 -8.79 -7.34 -0.15
C ILE A 58 -7.90 -6.46 -1.04
N CYS A 59 -7.26 -5.46 -0.45
CA CYS A 59 -6.35 -4.55 -1.15
C CYS A 59 -4.91 -5.01 -0.94
N THR A 60 -4.21 -5.40 -2.01
CA THR A 60 -2.85 -5.97 -1.93
C THR A 60 -1.75 -4.92 -1.95
N ASN A 61 -2.06 -3.66 -2.32
CA ASN A 61 -1.15 -2.53 -2.31
C ASN A 61 -1.83 -1.29 -1.72
N PRO A 62 -1.56 -0.94 -0.46
CA PRO A 62 -2.17 0.19 0.22
C PRO A 62 -1.74 1.57 -0.28
N ASP A 63 -0.68 1.66 -1.10
CA ASP A 63 -0.22 2.93 -1.64
C ASP A 63 -1.33 3.58 -2.49
N LEU A 64 -1.47 4.91 -2.35
CA LEU A 64 -2.45 5.66 -3.12
C LEU A 64 -1.93 5.98 -4.52
N ILE A 65 -0.67 6.37 -4.59
CA ILE A 65 0.03 6.77 -5.81
C ILE A 65 1.46 6.25 -5.77
N VAL A 66 2.05 6.06 -6.95
CA VAL A 66 3.45 5.74 -7.15
C VAL A 66 4.05 6.64 -8.22
N ASP A 67 5.31 7.03 -8.04
CA ASP A 67 6.06 7.77 -9.06
C ASP A 67 6.71 6.78 -10.03
N ARG A 68 6.39 6.87 -11.32
CA ARG A 68 7.05 6.14 -12.41
C ARG A 68 7.74 7.13 -13.34
N GLY A 69 9.00 7.37 -13.09
CA GLY A 69 9.74 8.41 -13.78
C GLY A 69 9.15 9.79 -13.48
N ASN A 70 8.59 10.46 -14.48
CA ASN A 70 7.97 11.79 -14.35
C ASN A 70 6.44 11.75 -14.23
N ILE A 71 5.84 10.56 -14.15
CA ILE A 71 4.38 10.37 -14.10
C ILE A 71 4.00 9.79 -12.76
N GLN A 72 2.94 10.35 -12.16
CA GLN A 72 2.28 9.74 -11.00
C GLN A 72 1.16 8.82 -11.48
N GLU A 73 1.13 7.61 -10.95
CA GLU A 73 0.08 6.63 -11.23
C GLU A 73 -0.66 6.27 -9.95
N TYR A 74 -1.97 6.07 -10.05
CA TYR A 74 -2.78 5.56 -8.95
C TYR A 74 -2.47 4.09 -8.70
N CYS A 75 -2.54 3.69 -7.42
CA CYS A 75 -2.39 2.31 -6.96
C CYS A 75 -3.72 1.75 -6.42
N ALA A 76 -3.73 0.46 -6.07
CA ALA A 76 -4.90 -0.22 -5.52
C ALA A 76 -5.48 0.49 -4.29
N GLY A 77 -4.64 1.13 -3.46
CA GLY A 77 -5.07 1.91 -2.31
C GLY A 77 -6.00 3.07 -2.67
N SER A 78 -5.87 3.68 -3.85
CA SER A 78 -6.79 4.72 -4.32
C SER A 78 -8.19 4.15 -4.58
N ILE A 79 -8.30 2.95 -5.18
CA ILE A 79 -9.58 2.25 -5.37
C ILE A 79 -10.17 1.86 -4.01
N ALA A 80 -9.34 1.31 -3.12
CA ALA A 80 -9.75 0.92 -1.77
C ALA A 80 -10.34 2.09 -1.00
N LYS A 81 -9.73 3.29 -1.09
CA LYS A 81 -10.27 4.51 -0.47
C LYS A 81 -11.62 4.94 -1.06
N ILE A 82 -11.82 4.77 -2.36
CA ILE A 82 -13.12 5.02 -2.99
C ILE A 82 -14.14 4.03 -2.45
N PHE A 83 -13.77 2.75 -2.35
CA PHE A 83 -14.67 1.70 -1.86
C PHE A 83 -15.09 1.94 -0.40
N GLU A 84 -14.16 2.33 0.48
CA GLU A 84 -14.47 2.77 1.86
C GLU A 84 -15.43 3.96 1.88
N LYS A 85 -15.19 4.98 1.02
CA LYS A 85 -16.01 6.19 0.95
C LYS A 85 -17.47 5.90 0.56
N ILE A 86 -17.71 4.90 -0.28
CA ILE A 86 -19.07 4.48 -0.67
C ILE A 86 -19.68 3.44 0.27
N GLY A 87 -19.02 3.11 1.39
CA GLY A 87 -19.52 2.24 2.45
C GLY A 87 -19.05 0.78 2.41
N GLY A 88 -18.07 0.45 1.58
CA GLY A 88 -17.47 -0.89 1.52
C GLY A 88 -16.44 -1.15 2.63
N GLU A 89 -16.24 -2.41 2.99
CA GLU A 89 -15.21 -2.85 3.95
C GLU A 89 -13.94 -3.26 3.20
N VAL A 90 -12.77 -2.75 3.64
CA VAL A 90 -11.46 -3.07 3.04
C VAL A 90 -10.53 -3.72 4.05
N VAL A 91 -9.90 -4.82 3.65
CA VAL A 91 -8.79 -5.44 4.36
C VAL A 91 -7.51 -5.14 3.57
N TYR A 92 -6.57 -4.44 4.20
CA TYR A 92 -5.32 -4.05 3.57
C TYR A 92 -4.21 -5.05 3.84
N PHE A 93 -3.51 -5.46 2.78
CA PHE A 93 -2.25 -6.21 2.85
C PHE A 93 -1.11 -5.36 2.29
N GLY A 94 0.09 -5.56 2.85
CA GLY A 94 1.25 -4.74 2.51
C GLY A 94 1.60 -3.74 3.62
N LYS A 95 2.72 -3.04 3.45
CA LYS A 95 3.19 -2.00 4.38
C LYS A 95 2.18 -0.83 4.47
N PRO A 96 1.88 -0.27 5.62
CA PRO A 96 2.49 -0.49 6.95
C PRO A 96 1.81 -1.59 7.79
N HIS A 97 0.87 -2.34 7.24
CA HIS A 97 0.04 -3.30 7.97
C HIS A 97 0.87 -4.49 8.48
N LYS A 98 0.61 -4.90 9.73
CA LYS A 98 1.39 -5.92 10.45
C LYS A 98 1.36 -7.30 9.79
N GLU A 99 0.35 -7.58 9.01
CA GLU A 99 0.12 -8.87 8.36
C GLU A 99 1.31 -9.28 7.46
N ILE A 100 1.88 -8.32 6.71
CA ILE A 100 3.04 -8.59 5.85
C ILE A 100 4.29 -8.93 6.68
N TYR A 101 4.46 -8.29 7.82
CA TYR A 101 5.61 -8.55 8.70
C TYR A 101 5.45 -9.86 9.46
N ASN A 102 4.24 -10.18 9.93
CA ASN A 102 3.94 -11.42 10.65
C ASN A 102 4.13 -12.67 9.80
N SER A 103 4.07 -12.55 8.47
CA SER A 103 4.36 -13.66 7.57
C SER A 103 5.86 -13.98 7.47
N ILE A 104 6.74 -13.07 7.90
CA ILE A 104 8.20 -13.17 7.76
C ILE A 104 8.87 -13.26 9.13
N LEU A 105 8.44 -12.43 10.11
CA LEU A 105 9.07 -12.29 11.42
C LEU A 105 8.35 -13.16 12.46
N LYS A 106 9.15 -13.86 13.27
CA LYS A 106 8.67 -14.57 14.46
C LYS A 106 8.65 -13.60 15.65
N GLU A 107 7.90 -13.92 16.68
CA GLU A 107 7.66 -13.07 17.87
C GLU A 107 8.93 -12.53 18.54
N LYS A 108 10.04 -13.28 18.48
CA LYS A 108 11.33 -12.92 19.12
C LYS A 108 12.36 -12.36 18.14
N ASP A 109 12.03 -12.24 16.87
CA ASP A 109 12.98 -11.75 15.88
C ASP A 109 13.20 -10.25 16.07
N LYS A 110 14.47 -9.84 15.87
CA LYS A 110 14.86 -8.45 15.77
C LYS A 110 15.14 -8.15 14.30
N ALA A 111 14.48 -7.13 13.77
CA ALA A 111 14.64 -6.73 12.39
C ALA A 111 14.96 -5.23 12.30
N LEU A 112 15.72 -4.85 11.29
CA LEU A 112 15.88 -3.47 10.87
C LEU A 112 15.09 -3.26 9.59
N ILE A 113 14.05 -2.43 9.66
CA ILE A 113 13.24 -2.06 8.51
C ILE A 113 13.90 -0.87 7.82
N ILE A 114 14.33 -1.07 6.58
CA ILE A 114 15.00 -0.03 5.78
C ILE A 114 14.02 0.48 4.73
N GLY A 115 13.83 1.78 4.66
CA GLY A 115 12.93 2.35 3.65
C GLY A 115 12.95 3.87 3.60
N ASP A 116 12.35 4.41 2.56
CA ASP A 116 12.31 5.83 2.23
C ASP A 116 10.91 6.45 2.37
N ASN A 117 9.90 5.63 2.69
CA ASN A 117 8.53 6.09 2.83
C ASN A 117 8.08 6.09 4.30
N LEU A 118 7.86 7.30 4.83
CA LEU A 118 7.40 7.48 6.21
C LEU A 118 6.02 6.91 6.47
N ARG A 119 5.15 6.85 5.44
CA ARG A 119 3.76 6.37 5.56
C ARG A 119 3.68 4.84 5.59
N THR A 120 4.62 4.15 4.99
CA THR A 120 4.60 2.69 4.82
C THR A 120 5.75 2.01 5.56
N ASP A 121 7.01 2.28 5.19
CA ASP A 121 8.16 1.59 5.75
C ASP A 121 8.36 1.92 7.23
N ILE A 122 8.51 3.22 7.53
CA ILE A 122 8.81 3.68 8.89
C ILE A 122 7.61 3.48 9.79
N LYS A 123 6.41 3.81 9.30
CA LYS A 123 5.18 3.54 10.04
C LYS A 123 4.98 2.05 10.31
N GLY A 124 5.30 1.20 9.36
CA GLY A 124 5.26 -0.25 9.52
C GLY A 124 6.20 -0.73 10.61
N ALA A 125 7.47 -0.28 10.60
CA ALA A 125 8.42 -0.58 11.66
C ALA A 125 7.91 -0.17 13.05
N ASN A 126 7.33 1.03 13.16
CA ASN A 126 6.75 1.52 14.42
C ASN A 126 5.58 0.65 14.89
N LEU A 127 4.67 0.25 13.98
CA LEU A 127 3.51 -0.60 14.31
C LEU A 127 3.90 -1.97 14.84
N ILE A 128 5.01 -2.56 14.34
CA ILE A 128 5.51 -3.86 14.78
C ILE A 128 6.61 -3.74 15.84
N LYS A 129 6.94 -2.52 16.31
CA LYS A 129 7.97 -2.23 17.33
C LYS A 129 9.36 -2.76 16.96
N GLN A 130 9.74 -2.64 15.69
CA GLN A 130 11.07 -2.96 15.19
C GLN A 130 11.86 -1.68 14.88
N ASP A 131 13.18 -1.80 14.85
CA ASP A 131 14.06 -0.70 14.49
C ASP A 131 13.88 -0.31 13.02
N SER A 132 14.09 0.98 12.73
CA SER A 132 14.01 1.50 11.37
C SER A 132 15.21 2.35 10.98
N LEU A 133 15.61 2.24 9.72
CA LEU A 133 16.55 3.11 9.03
C LEU A 133 15.80 3.88 7.94
N PHE A 134 15.66 5.18 8.13
CA PHE A 134 15.02 6.05 7.16
C PHE A 134 16.03 6.57 6.13
N ILE A 135 15.72 6.37 4.84
CA ILE A 135 16.51 6.85 3.71
C ILE A 135 15.90 8.15 3.19
N ILE A 136 16.66 9.26 3.29
CA ILE A 136 16.16 10.60 2.98
C ILE A 136 15.97 10.81 1.47
N ASP A 137 16.93 10.36 0.65
CA ASP A 137 16.91 10.53 -0.82
C ASP A 137 15.96 9.54 -1.49
N GLY A 138 14.68 9.67 -1.17
CA GLY A 138 13.59 8.84 -1.67
C GLY A 138 12.28 9.62 -1.78
N VAL A 139 11.16 8.98 -1.45
CA VAL A 139 9.79 9.51 -1.60
C VAL A 139 9.62 10.91 -0.97
N HIS A 140 10.29 11.18 0.14
CA HIS A 140 10.16 12.44 0.88
C HIS A 140 11.30 13.45 0.64
N LYS A 141 12.19 13.22 -0.33
CA LYS A 141 13.37 14.09 -0.59
C LYS A 141 13.00 15.57 -0.79
N ASN A 142 11.88 15.84 -1.43
CA ASN A 142 11.44 17.22 -1.70
C ASN A 142 10.85 17.92 -0.47
N GLU A 143 10.41 17.15 0.53
CA GLU A 143 9.89 17.68 1.80
C GLU A 143 11.02 17.95 2.81
N ILE A 144 12.14 17.21 2.70
CA ILE A 144 13.24 17.25 3.66
C ILE A 144 14.32 18.21 3.19
N LYS A 145 14.44 19.36 3.84
CA LYS A 145 15.38 20.45 3.51
C LYS A 145 16.55 20.51 4.49
N GLY A 146 16.88 19.40 5.14
CA GLY A 146 17.95 19.30 6.14
C GLY A 146 17.45 18.68 7.46
N LEU A 147 18.39 18.43 8.37
CA LEU A 147 18.10 17.76 9.64
C LEU A 147 17.16 18.54 10.55
N ASP A 148 17.17 19.87 10.47
CA ASP A 148 16.33 20.73 11.33
C ASP A 148 14.85 20.58 11.01
N ASN A 149 14.51 20.37 9.73
CA ASN A 149 13.11 20.18 9.37
C ASN A 149 12.67 18.72 9.46
N LEU A 150 13.60 17.76 9.50
CA LEU A 150 13.29 16.34 9.56
C LEU A 150 12.46 15.98 10.79
N LYS A 151 12.77 16.54 11.96
CA LYS A 151 11.97 16.33 13.18
C LYS A 151 10.51 16.75 13.00
N ASN A 152 10.28 17.86 12.31
CA ASN A 152 8.93 18.33 12.02
C ASN A 152 8.20 17.40 11.02
N ILE A 153 8.93 16.88 10.04
CA ILE A 153 8.39 15.92 9.08
C ILE A 153 8.02 14.61 9.77
N LEU A 154 8.90 14.02 10.60
CA LEU A 154 8.59 12.82 11.36
C LEU A 154 7.34 13.02 12.25
N LYS A 155 7.25 14.18 12.92
CA LYS A 155 6.07 14.54 13.72
C LYS A 155 4.81 14.69 12.87
N LYS A 156 4.90 15.31 11.67
CA LYS A 156 3.79 15.44 10.72
C LYS A 156 3.22 14.08 10.32
N TYR A 157 4.09 13.08 10.12
CA TYR A 157 3.69 11.71 9.76
C TYR A 157 3.38 10.82 10.97
N ASN A 158 3.59 11.33 12.18
CA ASN A 158 3.42 10.60 13.44
C ASN A 158 4.20 9.28 13.45
N VAL A 159 5.51 9.39 13.20
CA VAL A 159 6.46 8.26 13.16
C VAL A 159 7.77 8.64 13.82
N GLU A 160 8.50 7.60 14.27
CA GLU A 160 9.86 7.69 14.80
C GLU A 160 10.79 6.80 13.99
N THR A 161 12.07 7.15 13.91
CA THR A 161 13.10 6.32 13.29
C THR A 161 14.32 6.25 14.17
N ASN A 162 14.95 5.07 14.25
CA ASN A 162 16.14 4.85 15.05
C ASN A 162 17.41 5.37 14.34
N PHE A 163 17.43 5.20 13.02
CA PHE A 163 18.58 5.53 12.19
C PHE A 163 18.14 6.32 10.97
N ILE A 164 19.04 7.17 10.47
CA ILE A 164 18.82 8.02 9.30
C ILE A 164 20.07 7.97 8.43
N GLN A 165 19.87 7.84 7.14
CA GLN A 165 20.92 7.88 6.14
C GLN A 165 20.44 8.65 4.90
N GLU A 166 21.31 9.41 4.26
CA GLU A 166 20.95 10.15 3.06
C GLU A 166 20.65 9.20 1.91
N LYS A 167 21.58 8.29 1.63
CA LYS A 167 21.47 7.24 0.60
C LYS A 167 21.85 5.92 1.22
N LEU A 168 21.28 4.83 0.73
CA LEU A 168 21.66 3.50 1.16
C LEU A 168 23.07 3.18 0.63
N HIS A 169 23.98 2.91 1.54
CA HIS A 169 25.34 2.44 1.28
C HIS A 169 25.57 1.14 2.03
N TRP A 170 26.18 0.20 1.36
CA TRP A 170 26.57 -1.11 1.91
C TRP A 170 28.05 -1.13 2.26
#